data_f30e15953dc62ac67e4dd5342f921507
#
_entry.id   f30e15953dc62ac67e4dd5342f921507
#
_cell.length_a   1.000
_cell.length_b   1.000
_cell.length_c   1.000
_cell.angle_alpha   90.00
_cell.angle_beta   90.00
_cell.angle_gamma   90.00
#
_symmetry.space_group_name_H-M   'P 1'
#
loop_
_entity.id
_entity.type
_entity.pdbx_description
1 polymer ?
#
loop_
_entity_poly.entity_id
_entity_poly.type
_entity_poly.pdbx_seq_one_letter_code
_entity_poly.pdbx_strand_id
1 'polypeptide(L)'
;MEEKEVVSKNFIELAIDKDLAEGVYDHVCTRFPPEPNGYLHIGHAKSILLNYGLSQEYNGEFHMRFDDTNPTKEKTEFVDSIKADIQWLGADWKDHLYYASDYFPQMYEAAVKLIKKGKAFVCDLSAEEIREYRGTLTEPGKESPYRNRSVEENLDLFERMKNGEFEDGSKVLRAKIDMASPNINMRDPVIYRVAHMHHHRTGDTWCIYLMYDFAHPIEDAIEGITHSICTLEFEDHRPLYDWVVRELEYPMPPRQIEFAKLYLTNVVTGKRYIKKLVEDGVVDGWDDPRLVSIAALRRRGFTPESIKKFVDLCGVSKANSSVDYAMLEYCIREDLKLKKARTMAVLNPVKLVIDNYPEDQIEMLEVQNNLENPELGSRQVPFGRELYIEREDFMEEPVRKYFRMFPGNEVRLMNAYFVTCTGCEKDENGNITVIHGTYDPESKGGNSPDGRKVKGTIHWVAAKTAVKAECRLYENLIDEEKGVYNEDGSMNLNPNSLTVLKECYLEPSLKDAKAYDSFQFVRNGFFCVDAKDSKEDALVFNRIVSLKSSFKLPAAK
;
A
#
# COMPACT_ATOMS: atom_id res chain seq x y z
N MET A 1 -32.31 -22.97 6.13
CA MET A 1 -31.64 -22.26 7.23
C MET A 1 -30.17 -22.30 6.87
N GLU A 2 -29.65 -21.22 6.34
CA GLU A 2 -28.22 -21.10 6.10
C GLU A 2 -27.51 -21.04 7.46
N GLU A 3 -26.65 -22.01 7.72
CA GLU A 3 -25.73 -21.94 8.85
C GLU A 3 -24.83 -20.71 8.61
N LYS A 4 -25.07 -19.65 9.38
CA LYS A 4 -24.10 -18.54 9.47
C LYS A 4 -22.83 -19.15 10.03
N GLU A 5 -21.78 -19.23 9.22
CA GLU A 5 -20.42 -19.45 9.73
C GLU A 5 -20.20 -18.47 10.88
N VAL A 6 -20.00 -19.00 12.08
CA VAL A 6 -19.63 -18.18 13.24
C VAL A 6 -18.19 -17.78 13.04
N VAL A 7 -17.98 -16.61 12.45
CA VAL A 7 -16.64 -16.02 12.33
C VAL A 7 -16.13 -15.76 13.74
N SER A 8 -15.03 -16.40 14.08
CA SER A 8 -14.38 -16.23 15.39
C SER A 8 -13.91 -14.80 15.56
N LYS A 9 -14.40 -14.10 16.59
CA LYS A 9 -13.99 -12.73 16.93
C LYS A 9 -12.52 -12.69 17.34
N ASN A 10 -11.81 -11.65 16.90
CA ASN A 10 -10.45 -11.39 17.33
C ASN A 10 -10.42 -10.77 18.75
N PHE A 11 -9.24 -10.68 19.35
CA PHE A 11 -9.09 -10.22 20.74
C PHE A 11 -9.51 -8.74 20.94
N ILE A 12 -9.47 -7.89 19.90
CA ILE A 12 -9.94 -6.49 19.98
C ILE A 12 -11.46 -6.47 20.04
N GLU A 13 -12.14 -7.21 19.16
CA GLU A 13 -13.60 -7.35 19.16
C GLU A 13 -14.10 -7.91 20.50
N LEU A 14 -13.41 -8.89 21.08
CA LEU A 14 -13.74 -9.43 22.40
C LEU A 14 -13.57 -8.39 23.52
N ALA A 15 -12.54 -7.53 23.42
CA ALA A 15 -12.35 -6.44 24.37
C ALA A 15 -13.44 -5.38 24.26
N ILE A 16 -13.83 -5.01 23.03
CA ILE A 16 -14.94 -4.07 22.78
C ILE A 16 -16.26 -4.63 23.31
N ASP A 17 -16.58 -5.89 22.99
CA ASP A 17 -17.79 -6.56 23.49
C ASP A 17 -17.90 -6.53 25.01
N LYS A 18 -16.78 -6.79 25.67
CA LYS A 18 -16.69 -6.74 27.13
C LYS A 18 -16.94 -5.34 27.68
N ASP A 19 -16.26 -4.34 27.12
CA ASP A 19 -16.39 -2.94 27.57
C ASP A 19 -17.82 -2.40 27.39
N LEU A 20 -18.49 -2.77 26.29
CA LEU A 20 -19.89 -2.42 26.06
C LEU A 20 -20.83 -3.16 27.02
N ALA A 21 -20.60 -4.46 27.25
CA ALA A 21 -21.43 -5.27 28.16
C ALA A 21 -21.32 -4.82 29.63
N GLU A 22 -20.14 -4.38 30.03
CA GLU A 22 -19.88 -3.86 31.39
C GLU A 22 -20.28 -2.39 31.56
N GLY A 23 -20.71 -1.72 30.48
CA GLY A 23 -21.11 -0.32 30.49
C GLY A 23 -19.94 0.65 30.67
N VAL A 24 -18.72 0.23 30.33
CA VAL A 24 -17.54 1.12 30.31
C VAL A 24 -17.71 2.20 29.26
N TYR A 25 -18.24 1.80 28.09
CA TYR A 25 -18.65 2.69 27.02
C TYR A 25 -20.05 2.32 26.55
N ASP A 26 -20.79 3.30 26.02
CA ASP A 26 -22.11 3.16 25.42
C ASP A 26 -22.09 3.14 23.89
N HIS A 27 -20.94 3.41 23.29
CA HIS A 27 -20.69 3.42 21.85
C HIS A 27 -19.24 3.03 21.55
N VAL A 28 -18.92 2.90 20.25
CA VAL A 28 -17.55 2.67 19.77
C VAL A 28 -17.11 3.85 18.91
N CYS A 29 -15.99 4.45 19.27
CA CYS A 29 -15.32 5.48 18.49
C CYS A 29 -13.84 5.11 18.33
N THR A 30 -13.40 4.92 17.09
CA THR A 30 -12.03 4.61 16.72
C THR A 30 -11.43 5.73 15.88
N ARG A 31 -10.12 5.72 15.66
CA ARG A 31 -9.47 6.73 14.82
C ARG A 31 -8.22 6.21 14.12
N PHE A 32 -7.85 6.88 13.04
CA PHE A 32 -6.55 6.75 12.40
C PHE A 32 -5.82 8.10 12.47
N PRO A 33 -4.67 8.20 13.20
CA PRO A 33 -3.98 9.44 13.47
C PRO A 33 -2.62 9.53 12.74
N PRO A 34 -2.56 9.68 11.41
CA PRO A 34 -1.27 9.74 10.71
C PRO A 34 -0.55 11.08 10.95
N GLU A 35 0.78 11.02 11.09
CA GLU A 35 1.62 12.20 10.93
C GLU A 35 1.68 12.60 9.45
N PRO A 36 1.47 13.89 9.07
CA PRO A 36 1.53 14.35 7.69
C PRO A 36 2.98 14.55 7.21
N ASN A 37 3.81 13.52 7.30
CA ASN A 37 5.25 13.54 7.04
C ASN A 37 5.71 12.55 5.98
N GLY A 38 4.80 11.98 5.18
CA GLY A 38 5.08 11.04 4.11
C GLY A 38 3.85 10.31 3.61
N TYR A 39 4.04 9.52 2.57
CA TYR A 39 2.98 8.70 1.97
C TYR A 39 2.64 7.49 2.83
N LEU A 40 1.37 7.09 2.81
CA LEU A 40 0.92 5.86 3.44
C LEU A 40 1.40 4.63 2.66
N HIS A 41 1.59 3.52 3.36
CA HIS A 41 1.97 2.24 2.77
C HIS A 41 1.03 1.13 3.23
N ILE A 42 1.20 -0.07 2.70
CA ILE A 42 0.36 -1.25 2.97
C ILE A 42 0.19 -1.56 4.47
N GLY A 43 1.19 -1.27 5.29
CA GLY A 43 1.10 -1.40 6.76
C GLY A 43 0.06 -0.46 7.38
N HIS A 44 -0.05 0.76 6.86
CA HIS A 44 -1.08 1.71 7.29
C HIS A 44 -2.48 1.27 6.84
N ALA A 45 -2.60 0.63 5.66
CA ALA A 45 -3.87 0.10 5.18
C ALA A 45 -4.50 -0.88 6.19
N LYS A 46 -3.69 -1.75 6.82
CA LYS A 46 -4.16 -2.64 7.88
C LYS A 46 -4.76 -1.87 9.06
N SER A 47 -4.09 -0.83 9.53
CA SER A 47 -4.59 0.01 10.65
C SER A 47 -5.87 0.77 10.28
N ILE A 48 -5.92 1.35 9.07
CA ILE A 48 -7.09 2.08 8.58
C ILE A 48 -8.30 1.16 8.48
N LEU A 49 -8.15 0.02 7.81
CA LEU A 49 -9.24 -0.93 7.59
C LEU A 49 -9.71 -1.59 8.89
N LEU A 50 -8.80 -1.84 9.84
CA LEU A 50 -9.16 -2.34 11.16
C LEU A 50 -9.99 -1.33 11.94
N ASN A 51 -9.52 -0.09 12.09
CA ASN A 51 -10.22 0.95 12.83
C ASN A 51 -11.58 1.30 12.19
N TYR A 52 -11.60 1.47 10.87
CA TYR A 52 -12.83 1.72 10.13
C TYR A 52 -13.79 0.52 10.19
N GLY A 53 -13.30 -0.69 10.00
CA GLY A 53 -14.11 -1.91 10.06
C GLY A 53 -14.79 -2.09 11.42
N LEU A 54 -14.07 -1.87 12.52
CA LEU A 54 -14.63 -1.92 13.87
C LEU A 54 -15.72 -0.86 14.07
N SER A 55 -15.49 0.37 13.62
CA SER A 55 -16.52 1.41 13.72
C SER A 55 -17.81 1.02 12.97
N GLN A 56 -17.68 0.40 11.79
CA GLN A 56 -18.85 -0.06 11.02
C GLN A 56 -19.57 -1.24 11.68
N GLU A 57 -18.82 -2.22 12.19
CA GLU A 57 -19.37 -3.41 12.84
C GLU A 57 -20.20 -3.07 14.08
N TYR A 58 -19.74 -2.09 14.85
CA TYR A 58 -20.41 -1.66 16.08
C TYR A 58 -21.32 -0.43 15.89
N ASN A 59 -21.64 -0.02 14.66
CA ASN A 59 -22.42 1.19 14.33
C ASN A 59 -21.89 2.44 15.04
N GLY A 60 -20.59 2.55 15.15
CA GLY A 60 -19.89 3.62 15.81
C GLY A 60 -19.31 4.67 14.87
N GLU A 61 -18.32 5.39 15.34
CA GLU A 61 -17.67 6.48 14.62
C GLU A 61 -16.22 6.15 14.28
N PHE A 62 -15.76 6.63 13.13
CA PHE A 62 -14.36 6.59 12.72
C PHE A 62 -13.85 8.01 12.51
N HIS A 63 -12.84 8.40 13.29
CA HIS A 63 -12.22 9.71 13.21
C HIS A 63 -10.92 9.67 12.41
N MET A 64 -10.69 10.72 11.66
CA MET A 64 -9.43 11.02 11.00
C MET A 64 -8.76 12.18 11.70
N ARG A 65 -7.58 11.97 12.30
CA ARG A 65 -6.81 13.04 12.94
C ARG A 65 -5.42 13.10 12.37
N PHE A 66 -5.03 14.26 11.85
CA PHE A 66 -3.64 14.51 11.56
C PHE A 66 -2.89 14.82 12.85
N ASP A 67 -1.93 13.95 13.19
CA ASP A 67 -0.98 14.23 14.29
C ASP A 67 0.09 15.17 13.77
N ASP A 68 -0.23 16.45 13.75
CA ASP A 68 0.64 17.54 13.32
C ASP A 68 1.28 18.28 14.52
N THR A 69 1.72 17.52 15.52
CA THR A 69 2.37 18.06 16.71
C THR A 69 3.84 18.41 16.49
N ASN A 70 4.49 17.89 15.44
CA ASN A 70 5.90 18.10 15.16
C ASN A 70 6.13 19.04 13.96
N PRO A 71 6.52 20.32 14.18
CA PRO A 71 6.63 21.32 13.11
C PRO A 71 7.71 21.04 12.06
N THR A 72 8.64 20.12 12.34
CA THR A 72 9.83 19.92 11.48
C THR A 72 9.61 19.11 10.22
N LYS A 73 8.49 18.38 10.09
CA LYS A 73 8.35 17.32 9.08
C LYS A 73 7.08 17.40 8.25
N GLU A 74 6.20 18.34 8.54
CA GLU A 74 4.85 18.36 8.03
C GLU A 74 4.72 19.16 6.73
N LYS A 75 3.98 18.63 5.75
CA LYS A 75 3.72 19.27 4.46
C LYS A 75 2.28 19.04 4.01
N THR A 76 1.67 20.06 3.44
CA THR A 76 0.30 20.01 2.89
C THR A 76 0.13 18.94 1.81
N GLU A 77 1.16 18.71 1.00
CA GLU A 77 1.18 17.63 -0.02
C GLU A 77 0.84 16.25 0.59
N PHE A 78 1.40 15.96 1.76
CA PHE A 78 1.15 14.68 2.42
C PHE A 78 -0.27 14.58 2.99
N VAL A 79 -0.82 15.70 3.46
CA VAL A 79 -2.21 15.76 3.95
C VAL A 79 -3.18 15.34 2.84
N ASP A 80 -3.04 15.90 1.64
CA ASP A 80 -3.91 15.60 0.50
C ASP A 80 -3.76 14.17 0.02
N SER A 81 -2.53 13.67 -0.07
CA SER A 81 -2.25 12.27 -0.43
C SER A 81 -2.86 11.28 0.58
N ILE A 82 -2.70 11.55 1.87
CA ILE A 82 -3.24 10.70 2.94
C ILE A 82 -4.77 10.64 2.87
N LYS A 83 -5.44 11.77 2.70
CA LYS A 83 -6.90 11.81 2.52
C LYS A 83 -7.36 10.98 1.33
N ALA A 84 -6.71 11.18 0.18
CA ALA A 84 -7.02 10.45 -1.05
C ALA A 84 -6.83 8.93 -0.90
N ASP A 85 -5.77 8.51 -0.20
CA ASP A 85 -5.48 7.10 0.02
C ASP A 85 -6.50 6.42 0.96
N ILE A 86 -6.91 7.10 2.03
CA ILE A 86 -7.92 6.59 2.97
C ILE A 86 -9.27 6.45 2.28
N GLN A 87 -9.69 7.46 1.52
CA GLN A 87 -10.93 7.42 0.74
C GLN A 87 -10.90 6.34 -0.33
N TRP A 88 -9.77 6.16 -1.01
CA TRP A 88 -9.60 5.11 -1.99
C TRP A 88 -9.73 3.70 -1.37
N LEU A 89 -9.26 3.51 -0.13
CA LEU A 89 -9.46 2.26 0.61
C LEU A 89 -10.92 2.03 1.02
N GLY A 90 -11.80 3.01 0.83
CA GLY A 90 -13.22 2.96 1.18
C GLY A 90 -13.54 3.37 2.62
N ALA A 91 -12.56 3.89 3.35
CA ALA A 91 -12.80 4.42 4.69
C ALA A 91 -13.30 5.87 4.62
N ASP A 92 -14.37 6.15 5.34
CA ASP A 92 -15.04 7.46 5.38
C ASP A 92 -15.13 7.98 6.82
N TRP A 93 -14.50 9.12 7.05
CA TRP A 93 -14.54 9.81 8.35
C TRP A 93 -15.71 10.81 8.46
N LYS A 94 -16.51 10.98 7.42
CA LYS A 94 -17.62 11.95 7.35
C LYS A 94 -17.15 13.37 7.74
N ASP A 95 -17.72 13.92 8.82
CA ASP A 95 -17.37 15.25 9.36
C ASP A 95 -16.27 15.21 10.44
N HIS A 96 -15.73 14.02 10.74
CA HIS A 96 -14.77 13.79 11.83
C HIS A 96 -13.31 13.87 11.33
N LEU A 97 -12.94 15.03 10.78
CA LEU A 97 -11.58 15.36 10.39
C LEU A 97 -10.99 16.39 11.36
N TYR A 98 -9.91 16.01 12.04
CA TYR A 98 -9.28 16.80 13.09
C TYR A 98 -7.79 17.00 12.84
N TYR A 99 -7.23 17.99 13.51
CA TYR A 99 -5.80 18.27 13.57
C TYR A 99 -5.37 18.41 15.02
N ALA A 100 -4.28 17.75 15.40
CA ALA A 100 -3.74 17.86 16.76
C ALA A 100 -3.40 19.31 17.14
N SER A 101 -2.93 20.10 16.18
CA SER A 101 -2.62 21.53 16.38
C SER A 101 -3.82 22.40 16.77
N ASP A 102 -5.05 21.97 16.51
CA ASP A 102 -6.26 22.67 16.97
C ASP A 102 -6.44 22.56 18.48
N TYR A 103 -5.80 21.57 19.11
CA TYR A 103 -5.89 21.32 20.57
C TYR A 103 -4.70 21.87 21.35
N PHE A 104 -3.76 22.58 20.74
CA PHE A 104 -2.60 23.14 21.45
C PHE A 104 -2.97 24.00 22.67
N PRO A 105 -4.01 24.84 22.63
CA PRO A 105 -4.45 25.55 23.83
C PRO A 105 -4.90 24.63 24.97
N GLN A 106 -5.72 23.61 24.66
CA GLN A 106 -6.21 22.65 25.67
C GLN A 106 -5.06 21.78 26.21
N MET A 107 -4.10 21.43 25.38
CA MET A 107 -2.91 20.68 25.80
C MET A 107 -2.01 21.51 26.72
N TYR A 108 -1.88 22.81 26.46
CA TYR A 108 -1.18 23.72 27.35
C TYR A 108 -1.86 23.78 28.72
N GLU A 109 -3.19 23.95 28.76
CA GLU A 109 -3.95 23.96 30.02
C GLU A 109 -3.86 22.62 30.76
N ALA A 110 -3.81 21.50 30.05
CA ALA A 110 -3.58 20.16 30.60
C ALA A 110 -2.20 20.08 31.30
N ALA A 111 -1.16 20.61 30.68
CA ALA A 111 0.17 20.69 31.29
C ALA A 111 0.18 21.61 32.54
N VAL A 112 -0.49 22.75 32.49
CA VAL A 112 -0.68 23.63 33.65
C VAL A 112 -1.40 22.91 34.79
N LYS A 113 -2.44 22.10 34.48
CA LYS A 113 -3.13 21.28 35.46
C LYS A 113 -2.19 20.29 36.16
N LEU A 114 -1.33 19.60 35.39
CA LEU A 114 -0.32 18.70 35.97
C LEU A 114 0.67 19.42 36.87
N ILE A 115 1.13 20.60 36.48
CA ILE A 115 2.03 21.42 37.33
C ILE A 115 1.34 21.78 38.64
N LYS A 116 0.08 22.25 38.58
CA LYS A 116 -0.71 22.61 39.79
C LYS A 116 -0.92 21.41 40.72
N LYS A 117 -1.02 20.21 40.18
CA LYS A 117 -1.11 18.95 40.94
C LYS A 117 0.26 18.45 41.46
N GLY A 118 1.35 19.15 41.16
CA GLY A 118 2.71 18.70 41.49
C GLY A 118 3.16 17.46 40.71
N LYS A 119 2.57 17.23 39.54
CA LYS A 119 2.82 16.07 38.67
C LYS A 119 3.64 16.39 37.42
N ALA A 120 4.11 17.62 37.30
CA ALA A 120 5.05 18.04 36.24
C ALA A 120 5.97 19.13 36.77
N PHE A 121 7.19 19.20 36.21
CA PHE A 121 8.20 20.18 36.58
C PHE A 121 9.01 20.63 35.38
N VAL A 122 9.48 21.87 35.38
CA VAL A 122 10.40 22.40 34.38
C VAL A 122 11.82 21.94 34.73
N CYS A 123 12.53 21.40 33.75
CA CYS A 123 13.88 20.84 33.89
C CYS A 123 14.84 21.57 32.95
N ASP A 124 16.00 21.96 33.50
CA ASP A 124 17.03 22.68 32.74
C ASP A 124 18.14 21.75 32.23
N LEU A 125 18.04 20.43 32.43
CA LEU A 125 18.95 19.44 31.89
C LEU A 125 18.84 19.38 30.36
N SER A 126 19.97 19.27 29.69
CA SER A 126 20.03 19.01 28.25
C SER A 126 19.48 17.62 27.89
N ALA A 127 19.20 17.39 26.61
CA ALA A 127 18.76 16.08 26.13
C ALA A 127 19.75 14.96 26.44
N GLU A 128 21.06 15.26 26.42
CA GLU A 128 22.12 14.30 26.75
C GLU A 128 22.13 13.99 28.24
N GLU A 129 22.05 15.01 29.09
CA GLU A 129 21.96 14.85 30.53
C GLU A 129 20.70 14.09 30.95
N ILE A 130 19.54 14.38 30.35
CA ILE A 130 18.31 13.63 30.60
C ILE A 130 18.48 12.17 30.24
N ARG A 131 19.15 11.85 29.12
CA ARG A 131 19.42 10.47 28.71
C ARG A 131 20.33 9.75 29.71
N GLU A 132 21.36 10.43 30.21
CA GLU A 132 22.25 9.90 31.25
C GLU A 132 21.50 9.66 32.55
N TYR A 133 20.73 10.64 33.04
CA TYR A 133 19.94 10.53 34.27
C TYR A 133 18.88 9.45 34.21
N ARG A 134 18.33 9.18 33.02
CA ARG A 134 17.30 8.16 32.84
C ARG A 134 17.78 6.73 33.15
N GLY A 135 19.08 6.49 33.07
CA GLY A 135 19.66 5.17 33.29
C GLY A 135 19.42 4.18 32.12
N THR A 136 19.51 2.91 32.44
CA THR A 136 19.38 1.82 31.46
C THR A 136 18.23 0.87 31.81
N LEU A 137 18.00 -0.16 31.02
CA LEU A 137 17.00 -1.21 31.34
C LEU A 137 17.33 -1.97 32.64
N THR A 138 18.60 -2.05 33.00
CA THR A 138 19.08 -2.80 34.17
C THR A 138 19.46 -1.90 35.34
N GLU A 139 19.59 -0.59 35.13
CA GLU A 139 19.96 0.38 36.14
C GLU A 139 18.86 1.44 36.29
N PRO A 140 18.45 1.77 37.52
CA PRO A 140 17.45 2.81 37.75
C PRO A 140 17.99 4.18 37.33
N GLY A 141 17.08 5.11 37.04
CA GLY A 141 17.43 6.50 36.76
C GLY A 141 17.74 7.28 38.05
N LYS A 142 18.28 8.49 37.84
CA LYS A 142 18.54 9.48 38.87
C LYS A 142 17.54 10.61 38.76
N GLU A 143 17.09 11.14 39.89
CA GLU A 143 16.23 12.32 39.92
C GLU A 143 16.98 13.56 39.43
N SER A 144 16.30 14.38 38.64
CA SER A 144 16.81 15.70 38.23
C SER A 144 16.95 16.62 39.44
N PRO A 145 18.01 17.45 39.50
CA PRO A 145 18.13 18.48 40.55
C PRO A 145 16.98 19.50 40.52
N TYR A 146 16.23 19.57 39.42
CA TYR A 146 15.09 20.48 39.23
C TYR A 146 13.75 19.87 39.59
N ARG A 147 13.71 18.58 39.94
CA ARG A 147 12.48 17.78 40.14
C ARG A 147 11.58 18.33 41.26
N ASN A 148 12.17 18.99 42.25
CA ASN A 148 11.47 19.46 43.43
C ASN A 148 11.29 21.00 43.48
N ARG A 149 11.33 21.67 42.31
CA ARG A 149 10.91 23.05 42.17
C ARG A 149 9.47 23.23 42.68
N SER A 150 9.16 24.38 43.28
CA SER A 150 7.80 24.67 43.72
C SER A 150 6.81 24.75 42.56
N VAL A 151 5.53 24.58 42.86
CA VAL A 151 4.46 24.72 41.86
C VAL A 151 4.48 26.12 41.24
N GLU A 152 4.67 27.15 42.06
CA GLU A 152 4.71 28.55 41.62
C GLU A 152 5.88 28.81 40.67
N GLU A 153 7.07 28.29 40.98
CA GLU A 153 8.25 28.42 40.13
C GLU A 153 8.05 27.67 38.79
N ASN A 154 7.50 26.47 38.83
CA ASN A 154 7.23 25.70 37.60
C ASN A 154 6.17 26.41 36.73
N LEU A 155 5.13 27.00 37.29
CA LEU A 155 4.13 27.76 36.54
C LEU A 155 4.75 28.99 35.86
N ASP A 156 5.56 29.77 36.59
CA ASP A 156 6.27 30.94 36.07
C ASP A 156 7.19 30.52 34.89
N LEU A 157 8.02 29.52 35.11
CA LEU A 157 8.96 29.04 34.09
C LEU A 157 8.24 28.50 32.85
N PHE A 158 7.15 27.76 33.03
CA PHE A 158 6.41 27.18 31.89
C PHE A 158 5.69 28.26 31.06
N GLU A 159 5.13 29.29 31.72
CA GLU A 159 4.58 30.45 31.01
C GLU A 159 5.66 31.22 30.24
N ARG A 160 6.84 31.40 30.81
CA ARG A 160 7.98 32.04 30.14
C ARG A 160 8.54 31.19 28.99
N MET A 161 8.50 29.87 29.10
CA MET A 161 8.81 28.97 27.98
C MET A 161 7.83 29.23 26.82
N LYS A 162 6.53 29.31 27.08
CA LYS A 162 5.51 29.62 26.06
C LYS A 162 5.73 31.00 25.44
N ASN A 163 6.17 31.96 26.21
CA ASN A 163 6.40 33.36 25.78
C ASN A 163 7.72 33.54 24.99
N GLY A 164 8.49 32.46 24.79
CA GLY A 164 9.70 32.49 23.97
C GLY A 164 10.95 33.07 24.64
N GLU A 165 10.97 33.15 25.98
CA GLU A 165 12.10 33.71 26.71
C GLU A 165 13.35 32.79 26.77
N PHE A 166 13.23 31.54 26.38
CA PHE A 166 14.29 30.55 26.50
C PHE A 166 14.70 30.02 25.13
N GLU A 167 15.98 29.71 25.00
CA GLU A 167 16.55 29.12 23.78
C GLU A 167 16.14 27.65 23.60
N ASP A 168 16.17 27.17 22.36
CA ASP A 168 15.89 25.78 22.00
C ASP A 168 16.79 24.82 22.79
N GLY A 169 16.19 23.79 23.37
CA GLY A 169 16.91 22.79 24.15
C GLY A 169 17.35 23.21 25.56
N SER A 170 17.11 24.47 25.98
CA SER A 170 17.52 24.94 27.28
C SER A 170 16.60 24.52 28.44
N LYS A 171 15.33 24.28 28.15
CA LYS A 171 14.31 23.84 29.10
C LYS A 171 13.32 22.89 28.48
N VAL A 172 12.85 21.94 29.28
CA VAL A 172 11.77 21.03 28.97
C VAL A 172 10.78 20.95 30.14
N LEU A 173 9.54 20.58 29.86
CA LEU A 173 8.61 20.16 30.90
C LEU A 173 8.61 18.64 31.00
N ARG A 174 8.77 18.09 32.19
CA ARG A 174 8.79 16.64 32.45
C ARG A 174 7.62 16.26 33.37
N ALA A 175 7.01 15.12 33.08
CA ALA A 175 6.09 14.48 34.00
C ALA A 175 6.87 13.96 35.22
N LYS A 176 6.30 14.13 36.42
CA LYS A 176 6.88 13.66 37.68
C LYS A 176 6.25 12.35 38.09
N ILE A 177 6.92 11.25 37.77
CA ILE A 177 6.38 9.89 37.95
C ILE A 177 7.31 9.06 38.84
N ASP A 178 8.25 8.29 38.27
CA ASP A 178 9.14 7.39 39.01
C ASP A 178 10.44 7.10 38.25
N MET A 179 11.55 7.64 38.72
CA MET A 179 12.87 7.43 38.09
C MET A 179 13.43 6.02 38.31
N ALA A 180 12.83 5.21 39.22
CA ALA A 180 13.20 3.80 39.44
C ALA A 180 12.32 2.81 38.67
N SER A 181 11.32 3.28 37.92
CA SER A 181 10.43 2.42 37.17
C SER A 181 11.20 1.47 36.22
N PRO A 182 10.84 0.18 36.15
CA PRO A 182 11.41 -0.74 35.17
C PRO A 182 11.05 -0.33 33.73
N ASN A 183 9.97 0.41 33.52
CA ASN A 183 9.59 0.98 32.25
C ASN A 183 10.25 2.35 32.07
N ILE A 184 11.19 2.46 31.12
CA ILE A 184 11.93 3.70 30.86
C ILE A 184 10.99 4.86 30.50
N ASN A 185 9.85 4.59 29.84
CA ASN A 185 8.88 5.63 29.48
C ASN A 185 8.21 6.28 30.70
N MET A 186 8.28 5.65 31.87
CA MET A 186 7.73 6.17 33.14
C MET A 186 8.75 6.93 33.98
N ARG A 187 10.02 7.03 33.53
CA ARG A 187 11.10 7.71 34.27
C ARG A 187 11.10 9.21 33.95
N ASP A 188 10.18 9.92 34.53
CA ASP A 188 9.97 11.38 34.39
C ASP A 188 10.14 11.82 32.90
N PRO A 189 9.25 11.35 32.01
CA PRO A 189 9.39 11.63 30.59
C PRO A 189 9.21 13.10 30.24
N VAL A 190 9.90 13.57 29.20
CA VAL A 190 9.68 14.89 28.63
C VAL A 190 8.29 14.92 27.97
N ILE A 191 7.51 15.94 28.29
CA ILE A 191 6.16 16.16 27.72
C ILE A 191 6.05 17.42 26.86
N TYR A 192 6.90 18.43 27.13
CA TYR A 192 7.07 19.63 26.29
C TYR A 192 8.53 19.98 26.11
N ARG A 193 8.86 20.54 24.96
CA ARG A 193 10.19 21.10 24.63
C ARG A 193 10.07 22.50 24.07
N VAL A 194 11.11 23.32 24.26
CA VAL A 194 11.26 24.61 23.59
C VAL A 194 11.78 24.38 22.17
N ALA A 195 11.11 24.90 21.17
CA ALA A 195 11.52 24.87 19.76
C ALA A 195 10.91 26.07 19.02
N HIS A 196 11.76 27.02 18.60
CA HIS A 196 11.36 28.17 17.81
C HIS A 196 11.28 27.77 16.32
N MET A 197 10.14 27.20 15.93
CA MET A 197 9.94 26.66 14.59
C MET A 197 8.57 27.06 14.05
N HIS A 198 8.54 27.33 12.75
CA HIS A 198 7.29 27.61 12.05
C HIS A 198 6.47 26.32 11.89
N HIS A 199 5.22 26.36 12.31
CA HIS A 199 4.27 25.26 12.18
C HIS A 199 3.34 25.51 10.98
N HIS A 200 3.04 24.48 10.17
CA HIS A 200 2.30 24.61 8.92
C HIS A 200 0.87 25.17 9.06
N ARG A 201 0.25 25.07 10.24
CA ARG A 201 -1.09 25.60 10.52
C ARG A 201 -1.11 26.76 11.52
N THR A 202 -0.32 26.68 12.58
CA THR A 202 -0.32 27.70 13.65
C THR A 202 0.74 28.78 13.45
N GLY A 203 1.58 28.67 12.43
CA GLY A 203 2.65 29.63 12.15
C GLY A 203 3.67 29.72 13.29
N ASP A 204 3.96 30.95 13.73
CA ASP A 204 4.92 31.23 14.79
C ASP A 204 4.23 31.50 16.15
N THR A 205 2.97 31.09 16.31
CA THR A 205 2.19 31.31 17.54
C THR A 205 2.77 30.56 18.73
N TRP A 206 3.35 29.38 18.50
CA TRP A 206 3.90 28.52 19.54
C TRP A 206 5.41 28.36 19.36
N CYS A 207 6.14 28.35 20.46
CA CYS A 207 7.56 28.03 20.54
C CYS A 207 7.85 26.91 21.55
N ILE A 208 6.79 26.28 22.09
CA ILE A 208 6.86 25.05 22.85
C ILE A 208 5.98 24.01 22.16
N TYR A 209 6.47 22.78 22.06
CA TYR A 209 5.78 21.69 21.37
C TYR A 209 5.75 20.44 22.23
N LEU A 210 4.63 19.71 22.12
CA LEU A 210 4.41 18.48 22.86
C LEU A 210 5.23 17.33 22.32
N MET A 211 5.51 16.38 23.22
CA MET A 211 5.94 15.05 22.84
C MET A 211 4.71 14.17 22.58
N TYR A 212 4.85 13.21 21.67
CA TYR A 212 3.79 12.30 21.24
C TYR A 212 3.03 11.66 22.42
N ASP A 213 3.75 11.11 23.41
CA ASP A 213 3.15 10.41 24.54
C ASP A 213 2.28 11.27 25.45
N PHE A 214 2.41 12.59 25.36
CA PHE A 214 1.56 13.52 26.08
C PHE A 214 0.39 14.00 25.21
N ALA A 215 0.62 14.26 23.94
CA ALA A 215 -0.39 14.73 23.00
C ALA A 215 -1.47 13.68 22.75
N HIS A 216 -1.08 12.47 22.40
CA HIS A 216 -1.95 11.40 21.95
C HIS A 216 -3.09 11.02 22.91
N PRO A 217 -2.87 10.78 24.23
CA PRO A 217 -3.96 10.49 25.14
C PRO A 217 -4.92 11.69 25.33
N ILE A 218 -4.43 12.93 25.24
CA ILE A 218 -5.25 14.13 25.36
C ILE A 218 -6.15 14.29 24.13
N GLU A 219 -5.60 14.11 22.93
CA GLU A 219 -6.34 14.15 21.68
C GLU A 219 -7.46 13.12 21.66
N ASP A 220 -7.15 11.87 22.01
CA ASP A 220 -8.12 10.79 22.08
C ASP A 220 -9.25 11.13 23.06
N ALA A 221 -8.92 11.67 24.22
CA ALA A 221 -9.90 12.04 25.23
C ALA A 221 -10.80 13.21 24.79
N ILE A 222 -10.23 14.24 24.15
CA ILE A 222 -10.99 15.40 23.63
C ILE A 222 -11.97 14.97 22.55
N GLU A 223 -11.55 14.07 21.66
CA GLU A 223 -12.37 13.59 20.54
C GLU A 223 -13.37 12.50 20.94
N GLY A 224 -13.37 12.05 22.19
CA GLY A 224 -14.27 11.00 22.66
C GLY A 224 -13.96 9.62 22.09
N ILE A 225 -12.69 9.36 21.74
CA ILE A 225 -12.24 8.04 21.32
C ILE A 225 -12.44 7.04 22.46
N THR A 226 -13.11 5.94 22.19
CA THR A 226 -13.32 4.88 23.18
C THR A 226 -12.19 3.86 23.17
N HIS A 227 -11.85 3.39 21.99
CA HIS A 227 -10.82 2.38 21.78
C HIS A 227 -9.71 2.94 20.88
N SER A 228 -8.59 3.23 21.51
CA SER A 228 -7.38 3.76 20.89
C SER A 228 -6.51 2.60 20.41
N ILE A 229 -6.70 2.20 19.14
CA ILE A 229 -6.08 1.02 18.58
C ILE A 229 -4.80 1.42 17.84
N CYS A 230 -3.67 0.83 18.24
CA CYS A 230 -2.34 1.13 17.70
C CYS A 230 -1.49 -0.13 17.54
N THR A 231 -0.27 0.01 17.04
CA THR A 231 0.65 -1.12 16.83
C THR A 231 1.43 -1.45 18.11
N LEU A 232 1.97 -2.69 18.20
CA LEU A 232 2.70 -3.20 19.37
C LEU A 232 3.92 -2.37 19.77
N GLU A 233 4.44 -1.51 18.89
CA GLU A 233 5.53 -0.59 19.24
C GLU A 233 5.16 0.39 20.37
N PHE A 234 3.87 0.57 20.63
CA PHE A 234 3.35 1.44 21.67
C PHE A 234 2.92 0.70 22.96
N GLU A 235 3.15 -0.62 23.04
CA GLU A 235 2.76 -1.39 24.23
C GLU A 235 3.45 -0.89 25.49
N ASP A 236 4.74 -0.61 25.43
CA ASP A 236 5.52 -0.07 26.55
C ASP A 236 5.18 1.40 26.86
N HIS A 237 4.51 2.09 25.93
CA HIS A 237 4.03 3.48 26.12
C HIS A 237 2.64 3.52 26.79
N ARG A 238 1.85 2.44 26.76
CA ARG A 238 0.50 2.41 27.34
C ARG A 238 0.46 2.82 28.82
N PRO A 239 1.38 2.42 29.71
CA PRO A 239 1.36 2.89 31.10
C PRO A 239 1.43 4.42 31.23
N LEU A 240 2.19 5.10 30.36
CA LEU A 240 2.24 6.55 30.31
C LEU A 240 0.95 7.16 29.76
N TYR A 241 0.38 6.56 28.71
CA TYR A 241 -0.95 6.93 28.20
C TYR A 241 -2.01 6.89 29.29
N ASP A 242 -2.11 5.78 30.02
CA ASP A 242 -3.06 5.60 31.12
C ASP A 242 -2.79 6.58 32.27
N TRP A 243 -1.52 6.88 32.57
CA TRP A 243 -1.14 7.87 33.58
C TRP A 243 -1.62 9.28 33.23
N VAL A 244 -1.41 9.70 31.96
CA VAL A 244 -1.85 11.04 31.50
C VAL A 244 -3.36 11.17 31.61
N VAL A 245 -4.11 10.20 31.08
CA VAL A 245 -5.58 10.21 31.13
C VAL A 245 -6.11 10.27 32.56
N ARG A 246 -5.53 9.46 33.44
CA ARG A 246 -5.92 9.42 34.87
C ARG A 246 -5.60 10.73 35.60
N GLU A 247 -4.39 11.26 35.44
CA GLU A 247 -3.97 12.46 36.16
C GLU A 247 -4.71 13.71 35.67
N LEU A 248 -5.14 13.72 34.40
CA LEU A 248 -5.97 14.79 33.83
C LEU A 248 -7.46 14.62 34.14
N GLU A 249 -7.89 13.46 34.68
CA GLU A 249 -9.24 13.20 35.16
C GLU A 249 -10.32 13.36 34.09
N TYR A 250 -10.02 12.80 32.87
CA TYR A 250 -11.03 12.78 31.81
C TYR A 250 -12.23 11.90 32.19
N PRO A 251 -13.47 12.37 31.99
CA PRO A 251 -14.68 11.66 32.43
C PRO A 251 -14.92 10.34 31.72
N MET A 252 -14.48 10.24 30.46
CA MET A 252 -14.53 9.01 29.64
C MET A 252 -13.13 8.69 29.15
N PRO A 253 -12.32 7.96 29.94
CA PRO A 253 -10.95 7.65 29.59
C PRO A 253 -10.90 6.70 28.40
N PRO A 254 -10.18 7.03 27.31
CA PRO A 254 -9.98 6.12 26.18
C PRO A 254 -9.12 4.93 26.63
N ARG A 255 -9.34 3.77 25.97
CA ARG A 255 -8.59 2.54 26.23
C ARG A 255 -7.65 2.25 25.05
N GLN A 256 -6.34 2.24 25.32
CA GLN A 256 -5.35 1.83 24.32
C GLN A 256 -5.28 0.31 24.21
N ILE A 257 -5.31 -0.20 22.98
CA ILE A 257 -5.16 -1.63 22.65
C ILE A 257 -4.16 -1.75 21.49
N GLU A 258 -3.19 -2.64 21.62
CA GLU A 258 -2.15 -2.83 20.61
C GLU A 258 -2.33 -4.14 19.84
N PHE A 259 -1.97 -4.09 18.56
CA PHE A 259 -1.96 -5.24 17.64
C PHE A 259 -0.66 -5.33 16.86
N ALA A 260 -0.37 -6.51 16.33
CA ALA A 260 0.85 -6.77 15.59
C ALA A 260 0.93 -5.99 14.27
N LYS A 261 2.06 -5.32 14.06
CA LYS A 261 2.38 -4.61 12.83
C LYS A 261 2.49 -5.58 11.65
N LEU A 262 2.07 -5.14 10.48
CA LEU A 262 2.24 -5.89 9.24
C LEU A 262 3.67 -5.73 8.71
N TYR A 263 4.39 -6.84 8.60
CA TYR A 263 5.66 -6.93 7.91
C TYR A 263 5.50 -7.75 6.64
N LEU A 264 5.91 -7.19 5.51
CA LEU A 264 5.97 -7.89 4.23
C LEU A 264 7.41 -8.27 3.90
N THR A 265 7.58 -9.45 3.32
CA THR A 265 8.88 -9.89 2.81
C THR A 265 9.30 -9.04 1.61
N ASN A 266 10.60 -8.81 1.47
CA ASN A 266 11.24 -8.23 0.28
C ASN A 266 10.71 -6.86 -0.17
N VAL A 267 10.19 -6.05 0.76
CA VAL A 267 9.71 -4.69 0.49
C VAL A 267 10.44 -3.65 1.32
N VAL A 268 10.51 -2.44 0.78
CA VAL A 268 11.05 -1.26 1.48
C VAL A 268 9.88 -0.39 1.91
N THR A 269 9.73 -0.15 3.21
CA THR A 269 8.69 0.71 3.81
C THR A 269 9.24 1.90 4.57
N GLY A 270 10.52 1.87 4.92
CA GLY A 270 11.17 2.94 5.68
C GLY A 270 11.28 4.24 4.87
N LYS A 271 10.68 5.32 5.36
CA LYS A 271 10.66 6.64 4.68
C LYS A 271 12.05 7.13 4.27
N ARG A 272 13.05 6.95 5.12
CA ARG A 272 14.44 7.34 4.84
C ARG A 272 15.01 6.64 3.60
N TYR A 273 14.73 5.35 3.46
CA TYR A 273 15.21 4.54 2.35
C TYR A 273 14.45 4.85 1.05
N ILE A 274 13.13 5.03 1.11
CA ILE A 274 12.32 5.41 -0.06
C ILE A 274 12.76 6.79 -0.56
N LYS A 275 12.95 7.76 0.34
CA LYS A 275 13.47 9.09 -0.02
C LYS A 275 14.78 8.99 -0.78
N LYS A 276 15.72 8.16 -0.29
CA LYS A 276 17.00 7.93 -0.96
C LYS A 276 16.82 7.30 -2.34
N LEU A 277 15.94 6.32 -2.50
CA LEU A 277 15.65 5.70 -3.80
C LEU A 277 15.12 6.71 -4.83
N VAL A 278 14.30 7.66 -4.38
CA VAL A 278 13.77 8.74 -5.23
C VAL A 278 14.88 9.74 -5.58
N GLU A 279 15.69 10.17 -4.62
CA GLU A 279 16.79 11.12 -4.82
C GLU A 279 17.89 10.54 -5.72
N ASP A 280 18.19 9.26 -5.61
CA ASP A 280 19.15 8.53 -6.44
C ASP A 280 18.58 8.16 -7.84
N GLY A 281 17.31 8.45 -8.12
CA GLY A 281 16.65 8.15 -9.40
C GLY A 281 16.44 6.65 -9.66
N VAL A 282 16.49 5.81 -8.62
CA VAL A 282 16.22 4.37 -8.72
C VAL A 282 14.74 4.12 -8.97
N VAL A 283 13.88 4.92 -8.35
CA VAL A 283 12.43 4.91 -8.55
C VAL A 283 11.94 6.28 -9.02
N ASP A 284 10.82 6.30 -9.75
CA ASP A 284 10.23 7.48 -10.40
C ASP A 284 9.52 8.44 -9.41
N GLY A 285 9.40 8.06 -8.16
CA GLY A 285 8.72 8.82 -7.11
C GLY A 285 8.15 7.91 -6.05
N TRP A 286 7.41 8.49 -5.11
CA TRP A 286 6.74 7.75 -4.04
C TRP A 286 5.59 6.86 -4.53
N ASP A 287 5.11 7.12 -5.75
CA ASP A 287 4.07 6.39 -6.46
C ASP A 287 4.62 5.38 -7.48
N ASP A 288 5.92 5.12 -7.48
CA ASP A 288 6.54 4.14 -8.39
C ASP A 288 5.92 2.75 -8.14
N PRO A 289 5.41 2.07 -9.19
CA PRO A 289 4.73 0.78 -9.06
C PRO A 289 5.55 -0.36 -8.43
N ARG A 290 6.85 -0.19 -8.23
CA ARG A 290 7.73 -1.14 -7.51
C ARG A 290 7.69 -0.96 -5.99
N LEU A 291 7.10 0.13 -5.50
CA LEU A 291 6.93 0.42 -4.08
C LEU A 291 5.60 -0.16 -3.55
N VAL A 292 5.45 -0.15 -2.23
CA VAL A 292 4.24 -0.60 -1.53
C VAL A 292 3.53 0.55 -0.80
N SER A 293 3.78 1.80 -1.20
CA SER A 293 2.91 2.91 -0.83
C SER A 293 1.51 2.67 -1.41
N ILE A 294 0.47 3.18 -0.77
CA ILE A 294 -0.90 3.04 -1.28
C ILE A 294 -1.02 3.71 -2.64
N ALA A 295 -0.38 4.86 -2.82
CA ALA A 295 -0.33 5.55 -4.12
C ALA A 295 0.35 4.69 -5.21
N ALA A 296 1.44 3.98 -4.88
CA ALA A 296 2.13 3.09 -5.80
C ALA A 296 1.28 1.87 -6.18
N LEU A 297 0.64 1.24 -5.20
CA LEU A 297 -0.24 0.09 -5.42
C LEU A 297 -1.43 0.50 -6.31
N ARG A 298 -2.04 1.66 -6.05
CA ARG A 298 -3.12 2.21 -6.87
C ARG A 298 -2.66 2.49 -8.30
N ARG A 299 -1.52 3.14 -8.50
CA ARG A 299 -0.93 3.41 -9.82
C ARG A 299 -0.63 2.13 -10.58
N ARG A 300 -0.15 1.09 -9.90
CA ARG A 300 0.10 -0.23 -10.48
C ARG A 300 -1.18 -0.93 -10.91
N GLY A 301 -2.32 -0.62 -10.30
CA GLY A 301 -3.62 -1.17 -10.63
C GLY A 301 -4.23 -2.11 -9.58
N PHE A 302 -3.70 -2.10 -8.35
CA PHE A 302 -4.34 -2.79 -7.23
C PHE A 302 -5.70 -2.15 -6.93
N THR A 303 -6.63 -2.95 -6.41
CA THR A 303 -7.98 -2.53 -6.05
C THR A 303 -8.13 -2.42 -4.54
N PRO A 304 -9.02 -1.56 -4.03
CA PRO A 304 -9.35 -1.51 -2.60
C PRO A 304 -9.80 -2.87 -2.07
N GLU A 305 -10.59 -3.61 -2.85
CA GLU A 305 -11.10 -4.94 -2.49
C GLU A 305 -9.99 -5.95 -2.31
N SER A 306 -8.96 -5.92 -3.17
CA SER A 306 -7.80 -6.79 -3.05
C SER A 306 -6.96 -6.49 -1.81
N ILE A 307 -6.80 -5.21 -1.47
CA ILE A 307 -6.10 -4.79 -0.25
C ILE A 307 -6.89 -5.21 0.99
N LYS A 308 -8.21 -5.03 0.99
CA LYS A 308 -9.07 -5.48 2.08
C LYS A 308 -8.97 -6.98 2.28
N LYS A 309 -9.11 -7.77 1.22
CA LYS A 309 -8.94 -9.23 1.28
C LYS A 309 -7.59 -9.65 1.82
N PHE A 310 -6.53 -8.97 1.40
CA PHE A 310 -5.18 -9.21 1.90
C PHE A 310 -5.08 -8.94 3.41
N VAL A 311 -5.60 -7.81 3.89
CA VAL A 311 -5.62 -7.45 5.32
C VAL A 311 -6.43 -8.46 6.12
N ASP A 312 -7.59 -8.89 5.62
CA ASP A 312 -8.43 -9.91 6.27
C ASP A 312 -7.69 -11.25 6.40
N LEU A 313 -6.96 -11.67 5.37
CA LEU A 313 -6.12 -12.89 5.41
C LEU A 313 -4.94 -12.78 6.39
N CYS A 314 -4.37 -11.58 6.57
CA CYS A 314 -3.33 -11.35 7.57
C CYS A 314 -3.84 -11.54 8.99
N GLY A 315 -5.13 -11.27 9.22
CA GLY A 315 -5.76 -11.33 10.54
C GLY A 315 -5.24 -10.31 11.54
N VAL A 316 -5.75 -10.38 12.76
CA VAL A 316 -5.41 -9.49 13.87
C VAL A 316 -4.86 -10.33 15.02
N SER A 317 -3.61 -10.10 15.40
CA SER A 317 -2.93 -10.84 16.49
C SER A 317 -2.03 -9.91 17.30
N LYS A 318 -1.53 -10.42 18.44
CA LYS A 318 -0.49 -9.77 19.27
C LYS A 318 0.92 -10.26 18.96
N ALA A 319 1.09 -11.19 18.02
CA ALA A 319 2.39 -11.70 17.62
C ALA A 319 2.82 -11.12 16.27
N ASN A 320 3.95 -10.44 16.22
CA ASN A 320 4.53 -9.96 14.98
C ASN A 320 4.85 -11.15 14.06
N SER A 321 4.41 -11.06 12.82
CA SER A 321 4.67 -12.06 11.79
C SER A 321 5.03 -11.38 10.48
N SER A 322 5.89 -12.01 9.70
CA SER A 322 6.17 -11.59 8.34
C SER A 322 5.24 -12.30 7.37
N VAL A 323 4.64 -11.56 6.46
CA VAL A 323 3.72 -12.06 5.44
C VAL A 323 4.42 -12.06 4.09
N ASP A 324 4.29 -13.14 3.34
CA ASP A 324 4.85 -13.23 1.99
C ASP A 324 4.14 -12.24 1.04
N TYR A 325 4.92 -11.45 0.30
CA TYR A 325 4.42 -10.54 -0.73
C TYR A 325 3.55 -11.27 -1.77
N ALA A 326 3.83 -12.53 -2.05
CA ALA A 326 3.04 -13.36 -2.96
C ALA A 326 1.57 -13.51 -2.54
N MET A 327 1.25 -13.34 -1.25
CA MET A 327 -0.14 -13.34 -0.77
C MET A 327 -0.88 -12.07 -1.22
N LEU A 328 -0.21 -10.92 -1.25
CA LEU A 328 -0.79 -9.68 -1.80
C LEU A 328 -1.06 -9.83 -3.30
N GLU A 329 -0.12 -10.40 -4.04
CA GLU A 329 -0.30 -10.70 -5.47
C GLU A 329 -1.42 -11.71 -5.73
N TYR A 330 -1.56 -12.71 -4.88
CA TYR A 330 -2.68 -13.64 -4.93
C TYR A 330 -4.03 -12.92 -4.79
N CYS A 331 -4.16 -12.03 -3.82
CA CYS A 331 -5.40 -11.29 -3.58
C CYS A 331 -5.83 -10.43 -4.77
N ILE A 332 -4.90 -9.72 -5.42
CA ILE A 332 -5.22 -8.92 -6.60
C ILE A 332 -5.55 -9.80 -7.82
N ARG A 333 -4.86 -10.91 -8.00
CA ARG A 333 -5.13 -11.85 -9.09
C ARG A 333 -6.53 -12.43 -9.00
N GLU A 334 -6.94 -12.87 -7.80
CA GLU A 334 -8.28 -13.40 -7.55
C GLU A 334 -9.38 -12.33 -7.71
N ASP A 335 -9.11 -11.09 -7.32
CA ASP A 335 -10.05 -9.99 -7.48
C ASP A 335 -10.30 -9.65 -8.97
N LEU A 336 -9.24 -9.61 -9.78
CA LEU A 336 -9.34 -9.24 -11.18
C LEU A 336 -9.87 -10.36 -12.09
N LYS A 337 -9.65 -11.61 -11.72
CA LYS A 337 -9.93 -12.80 -12.55
C LYS A 337 -11.35 -12.83 -13.14
N LEU A 338 -12.34 -12.50 -12.32
CA LEU A 338 -13.76 -12.51 -12.72
C LEU A 338 -14.29 -11.13 -13.14
N LYS A 339 -13.55 -10.07 -12.85
CA LYS A 339 -14.02 -8.70 -13.07
C LYS A 339 -13.52 -8.08 -14.37
N LYS A 340 -12.44 -8.62 -14.96
CA LYS A 340 -11.76 -7.94 -16.08
C LYS A 340 -11.88 -8.70 -17.39
N ALA A 341 -11.99 -7.92 -18.47
CA ALA A 341 -11.98 -8.46 -19.82
C ALA A 341 -10.60 -9.06 -20.15
N ARG A 342 -10.62 -10.20 -20.84
CA ARG A 342 -9.44 -10.88 -21.38
C ARG A 342 -9.24 -10.42 -22.80
N THR A 343 -8.19 -9.64 -23.03
CA THR A 343 -7.85 -9.03 -24.31
C THR A 343 -6.53 -9.58 -24.85
N MET A 344 -6.35 -9.49 -26.16
CA MET A 344 -5.11 -9.91 -26.78
C MET A 344 -4.14 -8.72 -26.91
N ALA A 345 -2.93 -8.93 -26.42
CA ALA A 345 -1.81 -8.00 -26.52
C ALA A 345 -0.53 -8.76 -26.78
N VAL A 346 0.22 -8.34 -27.75
CA VAL A 346 1.51 -8.91 -28.15
C VAL A 346 2.62 -8.01 -27.62
N LEU A 347 3.40 -8.51 -26.69
CA LEU A 347 4.41 -7.73 -25.97
C LEU A 347 5.78 -7.75 -26.66
N ASN A 348 6.13 -8.88 -27.30
CA ASN A 348 7.36 -9.05 -28.07
C ASN A 348 7.01 -9.49 -29.50
N PRO A 349 6.64 -8.55 -30.38
CA PRO A 349 5.99 -8.85 -31.64
C PRO A 349 6.94 -9.41 -32.70
N VAL A 350 6.40 -10.33 -33.48
CA VAL A 350 6.89 -10.71 -34.82
C VAL A 350 5.70 -10.82 -35.76
N LYS A 351 5.91 -10.45 -37.03
CA LYS A 351 4.84 -10.48 -38.04
C LYS A 351 4.57 -11.91 -38.49
N LEU A 352 3.30 -12.28 -38.57
CA LEU A 352 2.80 -13.50 -39.20
C LEU A 352 1.97 -13.11 -40.43
N VAL A 353 2.32 -13.63 -41.62
CA VAL A 353 1.56 -13.45 -42.83
C VAL A 353 0.86 -14.78 -43.18
N ILE A 354 -0.47 -14.69 -43.35
CA ILE A 354 -1.29 -15.85 -43.76
C ILE A 354 -1.45 -15.81 -45.29
N ASP A 355 -0.62 -16.54 -46.00
CA ASP A 355 -0.42 -16.42 -47.44
C ASP A 355 -1.68 -16.69 -48.29
N ASN A 356 -2.56 -17.57 -47.82
CA ASN A 356 -3.82 -17.91 -48.50
C ASN A 356 -5.03 -17.13 -47.98
N TYR A 357 -4.84 -16.09 -47.12
CA TYR A 357 -5.92 -15.19 -46.70
C TYR A 357 -5.96 -13.97 -47.65
N PRO A 358 -7.15 -13.48 -48.08
CA PRO A 358 -7.27 -12.35 -48.99
C PRO A 358 -6.61 -11.06 -48.43
N GLU A 359 -5.87 -10.35 -49.29
CA GLU A 359 -5.03 -9.22 -48.91
C GLU A 359 -5.79 -8.07 -48.20
N ASP A 360 -6.94 -7.73 -48.77
CA ASP A 360 -7.72 -6.56 -48.28
C ASP A 360 -8.89 -6.95 -47.39
N GLN A 361 -9.02 -8.23 -47.06
CA GLN A 361 -10.12 -8.68 -46.24
C GLN A 361 -9.80 -8.49 -44.74
N ILE A 362 -10.69 -7.81 -44.05
CA ILE A 362 -10.77 -7.76 -42.59
C ILE A 362 -12.11 -8.37 -42.20
N GLU A 363 -12.11 -9.42 -41.42
CA GLU A 363 -13.34 -9.96 -40.84
C GLU A 363 -13.38 -9.68 -39.33
N MET A 364 -14.61 -9.51 -38.82
CA MET A 364 -14.83 -9.30 -37.39
C MET A 364 -15.21 -10.61 -36.73
N LEU A 365 -14.43 -11.02 -35.74
CA LEU A 365 -14.67 -12.22 -34.94
C LEU A 365 -15.26 -11.85 -33.60
N GLU A 366 -16.34 -12.51 -33.22
CA GLU A 366 -16.94 -12.34 -31.90
C GLU A 366 -16.12 -13.10 -30.86
N VAL A 367 -15.66 -12.39 -29.82
CA VAL A 367 -14.84 -12.95 -28.74
C VAL A 367 -15.46 -12.58 -27.40
N GLN A 368 -15.69 -13.57 -26.54
CA GLN A 368 -16.16 -13.33 -25.18
C GLN A 368 -15.14 -12.57 -24.35
N ASN A 369 -15.59 -11.57 -23.61
CA ASN A 369 -14.72 -10.75 -22.78
C ASN A 369 -14.15 -11.52 -21.59
N ASN A 370 -14.90 -12.48 -21.04
CA ASN A 370 -14.42 -13.37 -19.99
C ASN A 370 -15.22 -14.67 -19.98
N LEU A 371 -14.56 -15.80 -20.21
CA LEU A 371 -15.22 -17.11 -20.24
C LEU A 371 -15.79 -17.56 -18.88
N GLU A 372 -15.23 -17.06 -17.78
CA GLU A 372 -15.67 -17.38 -16.42
C GLU A 372 -16.75 -16.41 -15.91
N ASN A 373 -16.95 -15.27 -16.58
CA ASN A 373 -17.98 -14.29 -16.28
C ASN A 373 -18.69 -13.82 -17.57
N PRO A 374 -19.71 -14.55 -18.04
CA PRO A 374 -20.45 -14.20 -19.25
C PRO A 374 -21.15 -12.83 -19.20
N GLU A 375 -21.41 -12.29 -18.01
CA GLU A 375 -22.05 -10.96 -17.83
C GLU A 375 -21.20 -9.82 -18.43
N LEU A 376 -19.91 -10.02 -18.59
CA LEU A 376 -19.04 -9.06 -19.25
C LEU A 376 -19.27 -8.98 -20.77
N GLY A 377 -20.11 -9.85 -21.33
CA GLY A 377 -20.47 -9.85 -22.74
C GLY A 377 -19.35 -10.25 -23.69
N SER A 378 -19.47 -9.81 -24.94
CA SER A 378 -18.52 -10.09 -26.01
C SER A 378 -18.13 -8.80 -26.75
N ARG A 379 -17.08 -8.90 -27.57
CA ARG A 379 -16.59 -7.83 -28.43
C ARG A 379 -16.25 -8.36 -29.81
N GLN A 380 -16.13 -7.47 -30.77
CA GLN A 380 -15.69 -7.77 -32.12
C GLN A 380 -14.17 -7.52 -32.24
N VAL A 381 -13.43 -8.53 -32.67
CA VAL A 381 -11.98 -8.46 -32.86
C VAL A 381 -11.66 -8.64 -34.36
N PRO A 382 -10.98 -7.69 -35.00
CA PRO A 382 -10.64 -7.79 -36.42
C PRO A 382 -9.55 -8.85 -36.64
N PHE A 383 -9.74 -9.64 -37.71
CA PHE A 383 -8.80 -10.63 -38.21
C PHE A 383 -8.47 -10.33 -39.68
N GLY A 384 -7.22 -10.47 -40.07
CA GLY A 384 -6.76 -10.21 -41.43
C GLY A 384 -5.56 -11.03 -41.80
N ARG A 385 -5.00 -10.78 -42.98
CA ARG A 385 -3.86 -11.51 -43.56
C ARG A 385 -2.58 -11.35 -42.74
N GLU A 386 -2.31 -10.12 -42.27
CA GLU A 386 -1.13 -9.80 -41.48
C GLU A 386 -1.48 -9.69 -40.00
N LEU A 387 -0.76 -10.40 -39.15
CA LEU A 387 -0.93 -10.46 -37.70
C LEU A 387 0.40 -10.18 -37.00
N TYR A 388 0.33 -9.76 -35.76
CA TYR A 388 1.43 -9.87 -34.80
C TYR A 388 1.19 -11.04 -33.87
N ILE A 389 2.25 -11.80 -33.57
CA ILE A 389 2.27 -12.87 -32.55
C ILE A 389 3.48 -12.67 -31.66
N GLU A 390 3.51 -13.34 -30.53
CA GLU A 390 4.70 -13.31 -29.65
C GLU A 390 5.86 -14.03 -30.36
N ARG A 391 7.03 -13.41 -30.31
CA ARG A 391 8.25 -13.99 -30.89
C ARG A 391 8.59 -15.36 -30.29
N GLU A 392 8.30 -15.55 -29.01
CA GLU A 392 8.50 -16.81 -28.28
C GLU A 392 7.54 -17.93 -28.70
N ASP A 393 6.49 -17.58 -29.43
CA ASP A 393 5.54 -18.56 -29.98
C ASP A 393 6.03 -19.19 -31.30
N PHE A 394 7.21 -18.80 -31.80
CA PHE A 394 7.85 -19.37 -32.97
C PHE A 394 9.26 -19.86 -32.67
N MET A 395 9.60 -21.06 -33.23
CA MET A 395 10.95 -21.58 -33.31
C MET A 395 11.13 -22.20 -34.70
N GLU A 396 12.21 -21.85 -35.40
CA GLU A 396 12.53 -22.49 -36.69
C GLU A 396 12.94 -23.95 -36.47
N GLU A 397 13.77 -24.20 -35.46
CA GLU A 397 14.20 -25.54 -35.05
C GLU A 397 13.64 -25.80 -33.63
N PRO A 398 12.50 -26.51 -33.51
CA PRO A 398 11.82 -26.66 -32.23
C PRO A 398 12.57 -27.61 -31.30
N VAL A 399 12.63 -27.24 -30.02
CA VAL A 399 13.10 -28.13 -28.96
C VAL A 399 12.05 -29.19 -28.61
N ARG A 400 12.48 -30.29 -27.98
CA ARG A 400 11.58 -31.35 -27.53
C ARG A 400 10.43 -30.82 -26.68
N LYS A 401 9.20 -31.23 -27.00
CA LYS A 401 7.94 -30.78 -26.33
C LYS A 401 7.56 -29.32 -26.59
N TYR A 402 8.09 -28.70 -27.65
CA TYR A 402 7.60 -27.42 -28.12
C TYR A 402 6.37 -27.64 -28.99
N PHE A 403 5.21 -27.09 -28.58
CA PHE A 403 3.91 -27.32 -29.27
C PHE A 403 3.36 -26.03 -29.89
N ARG A 404 4.19 -24.99 -30.04
CA ARG A 404 3.81 -23.75 -30.68
C ARG A 404 4.18 -23.77 -32.17
N MET A 405 4.35 -22.62 -32.80
CA MET A 405 4.56 -22.51 -34.22
C MET A 405 6.00 -22.85 -34.62
N PHE A 406 6.14 -23.71 -35.61
CA PHE A 406 7.40 -24.02 -36.33
C PHE A 406 7.07 -24.55 -37.74
N PRO A 407 7.98 -24.52 -38.69
CA PRO A 407 7.72 -24.98 -40.05
C PRO A 407 7.11 -26.40 -40.11
N GLY A 408 5.95 -26.51 -40.73
CA GLY A 408 5.17 -27.76 -40.84
C GLY A 408 4.23 -28.06 -39.69
N ASN A 409 4.23 -27.26 -38.59
CA ASN A 409 3.33 -27.45 -37.48
C ASN A 409 2.08 -26.57 -37.58
N GLU A 410 0.94 -27.14 -37.19
CA GLU A 410 -0.34 -26.46 -37.12
C GLU A 410 -0.63 -25.99 -35.68
N VAL A 411 -1.03 -24.74 -35.53
CA VAL A 411 -1.45 -24.14 -34.25
C VAL A 411 -2.84 -23.54 -34.38
N ARG A 412 -3.50 -23.39 -33.24
CA ARG A 412 -4.75 -22.64 -33.14
C ARG A 412 -4.45 -21.16 -32.82
N LEU A 413 -4.87 -20.27 -33.73
CA LEU A 413 -5.00 -18.86 -33.40
C LEU A 413 -6.26 -18.67 -32.56
N MET A 414 -6.10 -18.15 -31.34
CA MET A 414 -7.17 -18.06 -30.35
C MET A 414 -8.42 -17.41 -30.91
N ASN A 415 -9.58 -18.09 -30.80
CA ASN A 415 -10.88 -17.65 -31.32
C ASN A 415 -10.95 -17.40 -32.84
N ALA A 416 -9.94 -17.78 -33.61
CA ALA A 416 -9.88 -17.54 -35.04
C ALA A 416 -9.82 -18.85 -35.84
N TYR A 417 -8.63 -19.24 -36.29
CA TYR A 417 -8.43 -20.38 -37.23
C TYR A 417 -7.24 -21.23 -36.82
N PHE A 418 -7.19 -22.43 -37.39
CA PHE A 418 -5.95 -23.21 -37.44
C PHE A 418 -5.03 -22.66 -38.53
N VAL A 419 -3.75 -22.56 -38.22
CA VAL A 419 -2.72 -22.06 -39.13
C VAL A 419 -1.53 -23.01 -39.10
N THR A 420 -1.13 -23.47 -40.28
CA THR A 420 0.08 -24.28 -40.47
C THR A 420 1.23 -23.37 -40.90
N CYS A 421 2.33 -23.39 -40.17
CA CYS A 421 3.52 -22.62 -40.50
C CYS A 421 4.21 -23.22 -41.76
N THR A 422 4.56 -22.36 -42.71
CA THR A 422 5.24 -22.76 -43.95
C THR A 422 6.71 -22.38 -44.00
N GLY A 423 7.12 -21.39 -43.17
CA GLY A 423 8.50 -20.92 -43.11
C GLY A 423 8.65 -19.55 -42.49
N CYS A 424 9.81 -18.96 -42.63
CA CYS A 424 10.10 -17.62 -42.15
C CYS A 424 11.13 -16.87 -43.01
N GLU A 425 11.12 -15.55 -42.90
CA GLU A 425 12.14 -14.66 -43.46
C GLU A 425 13.04 -14.14 -42.33
N LYS A 426 14.31 -13.87 -42.71
CA LYS A 426 15.32 -13.37 -41.78
C LYS A 426 15.99 -12.11 -42.32
N ASP A 427 16.46 -11.27 -41.44
CA ASP A 427 17.33 -10.15 -41.77
C ASP A 427 18.79 -10.59 -42.01
N GLU A 428 19.65 -9.63 -42.34
CA GLU A 428 21.08 -9.87 -42.58
C GLU A 428 21.84 -10.44 -41.36
N ASN A 429 21.27 -10.27 -40.17
CA ASN A 429 21.81 -10.75 -38.89
C ASN A 429 21.24 -12.11 -38.48
N GLY A 430 20.34 -12.68 -39.28
CA GLY A 430 19.67 -13.94 -38.99
C GLY A 430 18.48 -13.85 -38.06
N ASN A 431 18.02 -12.62 -37.71
CA ASN A 431 16.82 -12.45 -36.91
C ASN A 431 15.56 -12.68 -37.74
N ILE A 432 14.59 -13.37 -37.20
CA ILE A 432 13.31 -13.63 -37.86
C ILE A 432 12.51 -12.34 -37.92
N THR A 433 12.13 -11.92 -39.12
CA THR A 433 11.37 -10.69 -39.40
C THR A 433 9.92 -10.99 -39.76
N VAL A 434 9.65 -12.05 -40.51
CA VAL A 434 8.32 -12.46 -40.92
C VAL A 434 8.20 -13.98 -40.84
N ILE A 435 7.05 -14.46 -40.36
CA ILE A 435 6.66 -15.85 -40.35
C ILE A 435 5.55 -16.03 -41.39
N HIS A 436 5.58 -17.10 -42.14
CA HIS A 436 4.58 -17.44 -43.15
C HIS A 436 3.76 -18.65 -42.70
N GLY A 437 2.47 -18.62 -43.03
CA GLY A 437 1.58 -19.74 -42.77
C GLY A 437 0.35 -19.73 -43.66
N THR A 438 -0.37 -20.84 -43.64
CA THR A 438 -1.66 -21.01 -44.34
C THR A 438 -2.73 -21.38 -43.34
N TYR A 439 -3.91 -20.74 -43.44
CA TYR A 439 -5.03 -21.03 -42.55
C TYR A 439 -5.99 -22.07 -43.18
N ASP A 440 -6.71 -22.77 -42.29
CA ASP A 440 -7.80 -23.65 -42.68
C ASP A 440 -9.14 -22.86 -42.53
N PRO A 441 -9.80 -22.54 -43.68
CA PRO A 441 -11.06 -21.77 -43.63
C PRO A 441 -12.20 -22.46 -42.88
N GLU A 442 -12.20 -23.79 -42.79
CA GLU A 442 -13.23 -24.57 -42.10
C GLU A 442 -13.06 -24.61 -40.61
N SER A 443 -11.91 -24.13 -40.09
CA SER A 443 -11.60 -24.09 -38.65
C SER A 443 -12.05 -22.81 -37.95
N LYS A 444 -12.95 -22.02 -38.53
CA LYS A 444 -13.44 -20.77 -37.93
C LYS A 444 -13.95 -21.00 -36.51
N GLY A 445 -13.52 -20.13 -35.56
CA GLY A 445 -13.80 -20.27 -34.16
C GLY A 445 -12.81 -21.17 -33.40
N GLY A 446 -11.77 -21.67 -34.08
CA GLY A 446 -10.69 -22.46 -33.48
C GLY A 446 -10.99 -23.94 -33.31
N ASN A 447 -11.94 -24.48 -34.07
CA ASN A 447 -12.23 -25.90 -34.12
C ASN A 447 -12.39 -26.34 -35.60
N SER A 448 -12.10 -27.58 -35.90
CA SER A 448 -12.27 -28.13 -37.25
C SER A 448 -13.35 -29.22 -37.29
N PRO A 449 -14.16 -29.29 -38.38
CA PRO A 449 -15.18 -30.33 -38.57
C PRO A 449 -14.65 -31.76 -38.53
N ASP A 450 -13.40 -31.97 -38.90
CA ASP A 450 -12.75 -33.28 -38.88
C ASP A 450 -12.31 -33.76 -37.49
N GLY A 451 -12.46 -32.88 -36.47
CA GLY A 451 -12.20 -33.21 -35.06
C GLY A 451 -10.71 -33.43 -34.74
N ARG A 452 -9.79 -33.05 -35.64
CA ARG A 452 -8.37 -33.17 -35.33
C ARG A 452 -7.94 -32.31 -34.15
N LYS A 453 -7.01 -32.83 -33.35
CA LYS A 453 -6.51 -32.14 -32.14
C LYS A 453 -5.26 -31.33 -32.45
N VAL A 454 -5.35 -30.02 -32.30
CA VAL A 454 -4.22 -29.09 -32.38
C VAL A 454 -3.77 -28.74 -30.98
N LYS A 455 -2.50 -29.00 -30.66
CA LYS A 455 -1.98 -28.87 -29.28
C LYS A 455 -1.63 -27.45 -28.89
N GLY A 456 -1.15 -26.60 -29.81
CA GLY A 456 -0.73 -25.24 -29.53
C GLY A 456 -1.86 -24.24 -29.76
N THR A 457 -2.11 -23.37 -28.80
CA THR A 457 -2.97 -22.19 -28.96
C THR A 457 -2.15 -20.95 -28.65
N ILE A 458 -2.14 -19.99 -29.57
CA ILE A 458 -1.43 -18.73 -29.45
C ILE A 458 -2.38 -17.55 -29.63
N HIS A 459 -2.08 -16.43 -28.98
CA HIS A 459 -2.81 -15.19 -29.19
C HIS A 459 -2.15 -14.35 -30.29
N TRP A 460 -2.88 -13.39 -30.80
CA TRP A 460 -2.51 -12.62 -31.97
C TRP A 460 -3.21 -11.26 -31.98
N VAL A 461 -2.71 -10.33 -32.78
CA VAL A 461 -3.35 -9.03 -33.03
C VAL A 461 -3.24 -8.71 -34.52
N ALA A 462 -4.34 -8.25 -35.14
CA ALA A 462 -4.34 -7.86 -36.56
C ALA A 462 -3.47 -6.62 -36.79
N ALA A 463 -2.49 -6.69 -37.66
CA ALA A 463 -1.49 -5.63 -37.85
C ALA A 463 -2.10 -4.31 -38.34
N LYS A 464 -3.08 -4.37 -39.27
CA LYS A 464 -3.74 -3.13 -39.81
C LYS A 464 -4.49 -2.30 -38.79
N THR A 465 -4.95 -2.91 -37.70
CA THR A 465 -5.81 -2.27 -36.70
C THR A 465 -5.19 -2.21 -35.31
N ALA A 466 -3.99 -2.74 -35.16
CA ALA A 466 -3.28 -2.81 -33.90
C ALA A 466 -3.05 -1.41 -33.29
N VAL A 467 -3.21 -1.32 -31.99
CA VAL A 467 -2.88 -0.13 -31.20
C VAL A 467 -1.49 -0.31 -30.63
N LYS A 468 -0.56 0.58 -30.96
CA LYS A 468 0.78 0.57 -30.37
C LYS A 468 0.75 1.12 -28.94
N ALA A 469 1.43 0.44 -28.03
CA ALA A 469 1.52 0.86 -26.64
C ALA A 469 2.89 0.51 -26.03
N GLU A 470 3.21 1.18 -24.92
CA GLU A 470 4.29 0.79 -24.02
C GLU A 470 3.73 -0.10 -22.93
N CYS A 471 4.42 -1.20 -22.62
CA CYS A 471 4.10 -2.06 -21.48
C CYS A 471 5.29 -2.12 -20.52
N ARG A 472 5.01 -1.94 -19.24
CA ARG A 472 6.01 -1.97 -18.16
C ARG A 472 5.81 -3.21 -17.31
N LEU A 473 6.84 -4.04 -17.23
CA LEU A 473 6.85 -5.25 -16.43
C LEU A 473 7.62 -4.99 -15.15
N TYR A 474 6.96 -5.15 -14.02
CA TYR A 474 7.54 -4.92 -12.70
C TYR A 474 7.83 -6.23 -12.01
N GLU A 475 9.04 -6.36 -11.48
CA GLU A 475 9.48 -7.40 -10.56
C GLU A 475 9.81 -6.77 -9.19
N ASN A 476 10.12 -7.59 -8.20
CA ASN A 476 10.48 -7.07 -6.89
C ASN A 476 11.68 -6.13 -6.97
N LEU A 477 11.58 -4.98 -6.29
CA LEU A 477 12.65 -3.99 -6.23
C LEU A 477 13.90 -4.51 -5.53
N ILE A 478 13.69 -5.42 -4.58
CA ILE A 478 14.75 -6.06 -3.79
C ILE A 478 15.11 -7.43 -4.38
N ASP A 479 16.39 -7.76 -4.36
CA ASP A 479 16.87 -9.10 -4.67
C ASP A 479 16.46 -10.05 -3.54
N GLU A 480 15.49 -10.93 -3.83
CA GLU A 480 14.87 -11.81 -2.83
C GLU A 480 15.86 -12.80 -2.19
N GLU A 481 16.91 -13.18 -2.91
CA GLU A 481 17.89 -14.14 -2.42
C GLU A 481 18.84 -13.54 -1.38
N LYS A 482 19.04 -12.22 -1.43
CA LYS A 482 19.99 -11.50 -0.58
C LYS A 482 19.36 -10.80 0.63
N GLY A 483 18.04 -10.66 0.66
CA GLY A 483 17.34 -9.86 1.65
C GLY A 483 17.42 -8.35 1.38
N VAL A 484 16.76 -7.56 2.21
CA VAL A 484 16.55 -6.12 1.93
C VAL A 484 17.86 -5.32 2.06
N TYR A 485 18.66 -5.60 3.08
CA TYR A 485 19.86 -4.80 3.42
C TYR A 485 21.11 -5.66 3.48
N ASN A 486 22.23 -5.08 3.04
CA ASN A 486 23.57 -5.57 3.29
C ASN A 486 24.03 -5.23 4.72
N GLU A 487 25.15 -5.80 5.15
CA GLU A 487 25.76 -5.53 6.46
C GLU A 487 26.15 -4.04 6.63
N ASP A 488 26.48 -3.34 5.55
CA ASP A 488 26.79 -1.90 5.53
C ASP A 488 25.56 -0.99 5.52
N GLY A 489 24.34 -1.57 5.52
CA GLY A 489 23.07 -0.86 5.47
C GLY A 489 22.63 -0.41 4.07
N SER A 490 23.39 -0.74 3.02
CA SER A 490 22.94 -0.54 1.64
C SER A 490 21.83 -1.54 1.26
N MET A 491 21.01 -1.18 0.27
CA MET A 491 19.91 -2.04 -0.19
C MET A 491 20.36 -2.97 -1.31
N ASN A 492 19.91 -4.22 -1.27
CA ASN A 492 20.11 -5.21 -2.33
C ASN A 492 19.07 -5.01 -3.43
N LEU A 493 19.32 -4.08 -4.34
CA LEU A 493 18.41 -3.77 -5.45
C LEU A 493 18.47 -4.82 -6.55
N ASN A 494 17.30 -5.19 -7.07
CA ASN A 494 17.18 -6.02 -8.27
C ASN A 494 17.34 -5.13 -9.52
N PRO A 495 18.40 -5.29 -10.31
CA PRO A 495 18.62 -4.48 -11.51
C PRO A 495 17.56 -4.71 -12.59
N ASN A 496 16.84 -5.83 -12.53
CA ASN A 496 15.79 -6.20 -13.47
C ASN A 496 14.38 -5.93 -12.91
N SER A 497 14.26 -5.05 -11.91
CA SER A 497 12.97 -4.72 -11.27
C SER A 497 11.98 -4.02 -12.21
N LEU A 498 12.44 -3.46 -13.31
CA LEU A 498 11.62 -2.82 -14.35
C LEU A 498 12.12 -3.19 -15.74
N THR A 499 11.24 -3.76 -16.57
CA THR A 499 11.45 -3.95 -17.99
C THR A 499 10.44 -3.10 -18.76
N VAL A 500 10.92 -2.21 -19.64
CA VAL A 500 10.09 -1.34 -20.47
C VAL A 500 10.05 -1.88 -21.90
N LEU A 501 8.88 -2.28 -22.36
CA LEU A 501 8.61 -2.75 -23.70
C LEU A 501 7.91 -1.63 -24.49
N LYS A 502 8.62 -0.99 -25.42
CA LYS A 502 8.15 0.22 -26.11
C LYS A 502 7.29 -0.05 -27.33
N GLU A 503 7.33 -1.27 -27.85
CA GLU A 503 6.64 -1.67 -29.07
C GLU A 503 5.76 -2.89 -28.83
N CYS A 504 4.71 -2.70 -28.04
CA CYS A 504 3.65 -3.69 -27.87
C CYS A 504 2.50 -3.36 -28.82
N TYR A 505 1.81 -4.38 -29.31
CA TYR A 505 0.65 -4.23 -30.17
C TYR A 505 -0.58 -4.85 -29.51
N LEU A 506 -1.62 -4.04 -29.38
CA LEU A 506 -2.86 -4.37 -28.69
C LEU A 506 -4.01 -4.49 -29.69
N GLU A 507 -5.01 -5.30 -29.37
CA GLU A 507 -6.26 -5.28 -30.13
C GLU A 507 -6.97 -3.90 -30.03
N PRO A 508 -7.71 -3.47 -31.07
CA PRO A 508 -8.26 -2.11 -31.16
C PRO A 508 -9.30 -1.78 -30.09
N SER A 509 -9.89 -2.76 -29.41
CA SER A 509 -10.80 -2.52 -28.28
C SER A 509 -10.16 -1.75 -27.12
N LEU A 510 -8.83 -1.71 -27.07
CA LEU A 510 -8.06 -1.01 -26.03
C LEU A 510 -7.71 0.45 -26.40
N LYS A 511 -8.09 0.90 -27.61
CA LYS A 511 -7.71 2.22 -28.13
C LYS A 511 -8.12 3.38 -27.20
N ASP A 512 -9.33 3.27 -26.65
CA ASP A 512 -9.93 4.32 -25.82
C ASP A 512 -9.80 4.07 -24.30
N ALA A 513 -8.88 3.15 -23.91
CA ALA A 513 -8.64 2.84 -22.52
C ALA A 513 -8.10 4.05 -21.75
N LYS A 514 -8.65 4.27 -20.57
CA LYS A 514 -8.36 5.43 -19.71
C LYS A 514 -7.54 5.03 -18.50
N ALA A 515 -6.93 6.02 -17.86
CA ALA A 515 -6.21 5.86 -16.61
C ALA A 515 -6.97 4.95 -15.62
N TYR A 516 -6.26 3.99 -15.05
CA TYR A 516 -6.78 2.95 -14.14
C TYR A 516 -7.66 1.87 -14.77
N ASP A 517 -8.01 1.93 -16.05
CA ASP A 517 -8.63 0.78 -16.71
C ASP A 517 -7.69 -0.41 -16.68
N SER A 518 -8.21 -1.57 -16.33
CA SER A 518 -7.41 -2.78 -16.22
C SER A 518 -8.01 -3.94 -17.00
N PHE A 519 -7.12 -4.79 -17.52
CA PHE A 519 -7.43 -5.89 -18.41
C PHE A 519 -6.53 -7.09 -18.09
N GLN A 520 -7.01 -8.28 -18.40
CA GLN A 520 -6.13 -9.43 -18.49
C GLN A 520 -5.58 -9.51 -19.92
N PHE A 521 -4.29 -9.31 -20.10
CA PHE A 521 -3.63 -9.63 -21.37
C PHE A 521 -3.40 -11.13 -21.42
N VAL A 522 -4.07 -11.77 -22.35
CA VAL A 522 -4.11 -13.23 -22.47
C VAL A 522 -2.69 -13.81 -22.46
N ARG A 523 -2.45 -14.79 -21.58
CA ARG A 523 -1.16 -15.47 -21.35
C ARG A 523 -0.05 -14.60 -20.73
N ASN A 524 -0.22 -13.27 -20.64
CA ASN A 524 0.81 -12.34 -20.18
C ASN A 524 0.63 -11.87 -18.73
N GLY A 525 -0.60 -11.60 -18.28
CA GLY A 525 -0.88 -11.11 -16.95
C GLY A 525 -2.02 -10.13 -16.91
N PHE A 526 -2.19 -9.47 -15.76
CA PHE A 526 -3.12 -8.35 -15.60
C PHE A 526 -2.36 -7.03 -15.74
N PHE A 527 -2.93 -6.11 -16.48
CA PHE A 527 -2.34 -4.82 -16.83
C PHE A 527 -3.32 -3.69 -16.55
N CYS A 528 -2.77 -2.53 -16.15
CA CYS A 528 -3.52 -1.32 -15.85
C CYS A 528 -2.93 -0.16 -16.64
N VAL A 529 -3.79 0.70 -17.19
CA VAL A 529 -3.36 1.95 -17.84
C VAL A 529 -2.71 2.86 -16.80
N ASP A 530 -1.47 3.28 -17.05
CA ASP A 530 -0.72 4.17 -16.14
C ASP A 530 -1.39 5.54 -16.08
N ALA A 531 -1.72 5.98 -14.86
CA ALA A 531 -2.44 7.24 -14.65
C ALA A 531 -1.56 8.50 -14.82
N LYS A 532 -0.23 8.34 -14.77
CA LYS A 532 0.72 9.45 -14.82
C LYS A 532 1.30 9.66 -16.23
N ASP A 533 1.68 8.57 -16.88
CA ASP A 533 2.48 8.64 -18.11
C ASP A 533 1.68 8.30 -19.38
N SER A 534 0.51 7.65 -19.25
CA SER A 534 -0.32 7.31 -20.40
C SER A 534 -1.00 8.55 -20.98
N LYS A 535 -1.05 8.63 -22.32
CA LYS A 535 -1.73 9.67 -23.08
C LYS A 535 -2.64 9.01 -24.11
N GLU A 536 -3.62 9.77 -24.63
CA GLU A 536 -4.61 9.29 -25.59
C GLU A 536 -3.98 8.66 -26.86
N ASP A 537 -2.88 9.24 -27.32
CA ASP A 537 -2.12 8.80 -28.50
C ASP A 537 -0.86 7.97 -28.18
N ALA A 538 -0.57 7.77 -26.90
CA ALA A 538 0.61 7.06 -26.42
C ALA A 538 0.29 6.30 -25.11
N LEU A 539 -0.44 5.20 -25.24
CA LEU A 539 -0.87 4.38 -24.12
C LEU A 539 0.32 3.70 -23.40
N VAL A 540 0.30 3.75 -22.10
CA VAL A 540 1.26 3.07 -21.22
C VAL A 540 0.50 2.15 -20.27
N PHE A 541 0.89 0.88 -20.24
CA PHE A 541 0.30 -0.13 -19.36
C PHE A 541 1.31 -0.64 -18.36
N ASN A 542 0.91 -0.67 -17.09
CA ASN A 542 1.66 -1.29 -16.01
C ASN A 542 1.19 -2.72 -15.80
N ARG A 543 2.09 -3.69 -15.77
CA ARG A 543 1.72 -5.03 -15.32
C ARG A 543 1.43 -5.00 -13.83
N ILE A 544 0.19 -5.33 -13.45
CA ILE A 544 -0.25 -5.44 -12.06
C ILE A 544 0.39 -6.68 -11.44
N VAL A 545 0.14 -7.83 -12.07
CA VAL A 545 0.57 -9.14 -11.60
C VAL A 545 0.60 -10.16 -12.76
N SER A 546 1.49 -11.14 -12.67
CA SER A 546 1.52 -12.28 -13.60
C SER A 546 0.34 -13.23 -13.37
N LEU A 547 0.07 -14.14 -14.31
CA LEU A 547 -1.00 -15.14 -14.20
C LEU A 547 -0.68 -16.26 -13.21
N LYS A 548 0.60 -16.59 -13.01
CA LYS A 548 1.04 -17.65 -12.11
C LYS A 548 1.21 -17.13 -10.68
N SER A 549 0.75 -17.91 -9.71
CA SER A 549 0.96 -17.66 -8.29
C SER A 549 1.94 -18.66 -7.70
N SER A 550 2.88 -18.17 -6.90
CA SER A 550 3.70 -18.99 -6.00
C SER A 550 2.98 -19.24 -4.67
N PHE A 551 2.01 -18.41 -4.32
CA PHE A 551 1.22 -18.53 -3.08
C PHE A 551 0.09 -19.54 -3.23
N LYS A 552 -0.12 -20.36 -2.19
CA LYS A 552 -1.28 -21.26 -2.05
C LYS A 552 -1.91 -20.98 -0.70
N LEU A 553 -3.24 -20.86 -0.68
CA LEU A 553 -3.97 -20.80 0.58
C LEU A 553 -3.67 -22.07 1.40
N PRO A 554 -3.45 -21.94 2.74
CA PRO A 554 -3.43 -23.10 3.61
C PRO A 554 -4.73 -23.91 3.42
N ALA A 555 -4.62 -25.23 3.40
CA ALA A 555 -5.81 -26.06 3.38
C ALA A 555 -6.69 -25.73 4.60
N ALA A 556 -7.99 -25.55 4.39
CA ALA A 556 -8.94 -25.38 5.48
C ALA A 556 -8.79 -26.57 6.43
N LYS A 557 -8.52 -26.29 7.72
CA LYS A 557 -8.44 -27.31 8.75
C LYS A 557 -9.82 -27.76 9.15
#